data_6388c527163948cb767a9368096fba99
#
_entry.id   6388c527163948cb767a9368096fba99
#
_cell.length_a   1.000
_cell.length_b   1.000
_cell.length_c   1.000
_cell.angle_alpha   90.00
_cell.angle_beta   90.00
_cell.angle_gamma   90.00
#
_symmetry.space_group_name_H-M   'P 1'
#
loop_
_entity.id
_entity.type
_entity.pdbx_description
1 polymer ?
#
loop_
_entity_poly.entity_id
_entity_poly.type
_entity_poly.pdbx_seq_one_letter_code
_entity_poly.pdbx_strand_id
1 'polypeptide(L)'
;MVKAFYKSREWALWAYGGGALLFISLWLQVQMTVAINEWYGGFYDLLQNAASFSENPQVGIDQFFAELISIQYFLDGFEGSPSFVVIAFPYVLLAIFTGWFTRIYGLRWREAITFNYIPRWRDVEHEIEGASQRIQEDCNRFARIVESLGLQIVRAVMTLIAFVPVLYELSDKVDVPILRDIEGSLVWGSLVISIGGLFISWLVGWKLPGLEYNNQKVEAAFRKDLVLGEDDKVNYADLGNLRGFFKDIRRNYQRLYFHYGYFDAWSTSYD
;
A
#
# COMPACT_ATOMS: atom_id res chain seq x y z
N MET A 1 0.03 2.88 -21.08
CA MET A 1 0.97 2.58 -19.97
C MET A 1 1.08 1.08 -19.70
N VAL A 2 -0.01 0.37 -19.29
CA VAL A 2 0.04 -1.09 -19.02
C VAL A 2 0.48 -1.92 -20.23
N LYS A 3 -0.07 -1.62 -21.44
CA LYS A 3 0.27 -2.35 -22.66
C LYS A 3 1.75 -2.23 -23.06
N ALA A 4 2.41 -1.12 -22.73
CA ALA A 4 3.83 -0.90 -23.06
C ALA A 4 4.75 -1.89 -22.32
N PHE A 5 4.36 -2.31 -21.12
CA PHE A 5 5.12 -3.24 -20.31
C PHE A 5 4.71 -4.71 -20.55
N TYR A 6 3.41 -5.01 -20.46
CA TYR A 6 2.92 -6.40 -20.54
C TYR A 6 2.77 -6.97 -21.94
N LYS A 7 2.67 -6.13 -23.00
CA LYS A 7 2.56 -6.60 -24.38
C LYS A 7 3.86 -6.49 -25.19
N SER A 8 4.94 -6.02 -24.58
CA SER A 8 6.26 -5.94 -25.22
C SER A 8 7.05 -7.23 -24.99
N ARG A 9 7.66 -7.78 -26.04
CA ARG A 9 8.56 -8.94 -25.91
C ARG A 9 9.82 -8.61 -25.10
N GLU A 10 10.33 -7.41 -25.24
CA GLU A 10 11.51 -6.91 -24.54
C GLU A 10 11.32 -6.89 -23.02
N TRP A 11 10.12 -6.50 -22.57
CA TRP A 11 9.80 -6.36 -21.14
C TRP A 11 9.09 -7.57 -20.54
N ALA A 12 8.83 -8.62 -21.35
CA ALA A 12 8.04 -9.77 -20.90
C ALA A 12 8.62 -10.46 -19.64
N LEU A 13 9.93 -10.62 -19.58
CA LEU A 13 10.60 -11.22 -18.42
C LEU A 13 10.37 -10.40 -17.15
N TRP A 14 10.51 -9.08 -17.25
CA TRP A 14 10.25 -8.18 -16.12
C TRP A 14 8.77 -8.13 -15.77
N ALA A 15 7.90 -8.00 -16.76
CA ALA A 15 6.46 -7.86 -16.56
C ALA A 15 5.85 -9.11 -15.89
N TYR A 16 6.14 -10.29 -16.43
CA TYR A 16 5.57 -11.54 -15.92
C TYR A 16 6.44 -12.20 -14.85
N GLY A 17 7.75 -12.34 -15.08
CA GLY A 17 8.67 -12.95 -14.12
C GLY A 17 8.83 -12.10 -12.86
N GLY A 18 9.05 -10.78 -13.04
CA GLY A 18 9.13 -9.85 -11.91
C GLY A 18 7.80 -9.72 -11.17
N GLY A 19 6.68 -9.67 -11.89
CA GLY A 19 5.34 -9.67 -11.30
C GLY A 19 5.05 -10.95 -10.50
N ALA A 20 5.39 -12.12 -11.04
CA ALA A 20 5.25 -13.40 -10.34
C ALA A 20 6.12 -13.47 -9.09
N LEU A 21 7.36 -12.98 -9.15
CA LEU A 21 8.25 -12.93 -7.99
C LEU A 21 7.68 -12.04 -6.87
N LEU A 22 7.16 -10.86 -7.23
CA LEU A 22 6.47 -9.99 -6.25
C LEU A 22 5.24 -10.66 -5.66
N PHE A 23 4.44 -11.31 -6.51
CA PHE A 23 3.24 -12.02 -6.06
C PHE A 23 3.59 -13.14 -5.06
N ILE A 24 4.57 -13.98 -5.38
CA ILE A 24 5.06 -15.06 -4.50
C ILE A 24 5.62 -14.47 -3.20
N SER A 25 6.42 -13.41 -3.28
CA SER A 25 6.99 -12.75 -2.09
C SER A 25 5.91 -12.19 -1.17
N LEU A 26 4.88 -11.56 -1.73
CA LEU A 26 3.73 -11.07 -0.95
C LEU A 26 2.93 -12.21 -0.33
N TRP A 27 2.68 -13.27 -1.10
CA TRP A 27 1.96 -14.45 -0.60
C TRP A 27 2.69 -15.09 0.57
N LEU A 28 4.02 -15.28 0.46
CA LEU A 28 4.84 -15.81 1.56
C LEU A 28 4.79 -14.91 2.80
N GLN A 29 4.85 -13.58 2.62
CA GLN A 29 4.72 -12.64 3.74
C GLN A 29 3.35 -12.76 4.42
N VAL A 30 2.28 -12.93 3.67
CA VAL A 30 0.94 -13.12 4.22
C VAL A 30 0.85 -14.43 4.99
N GLN A 31 1.41 -15.54 4.48
CA GLN A 31 1.46 -16.81 5.20
C GLN A 31 2.25 -16.69 6.52
N MET A 32 3.38 -15.99 6.49
CA MET A 32 4.15 -15.72 7.72
C MET A 32 3.36 -14.84 8.70
N THR A 33 2.53 -13.91 8.23
CA THR A 33 1.65 -13.11 9.10
C THR A 33 0.58 -13.98 9.78
N VAL A 34 0.02 -14.96 9.05
CA VAL A 34 -0.90 -15.97 9.65
C VAL A 34 -0.17 -16.80 10.69
N ALA A 35 1.03 -17.30 10.39
CA ALA A 35 1.83 -18.06 11.34
C ALA A 35 2.20 -17.25 12.60
N ILE A 36 2.49 -15.95 12.47
CA ILE A 36 2.70 -15.07 13.62
C ILE A 36 1.40 -14.94 14.45
N ASN A 37 0.25 -14.87 13.80
CA ASN A 37 -1.04 -14.78 14.49
C ASN A 37 -1.34 -16.07 15.28
N GLU A 38 -1.06 -17.24 14.71
CA GLU A 38 -1.18 -18.53 15.40
C GLU A 38 -0.19 -18.61 16.58
N TRP A 39 1.04 -18.16 16.38
CA TRP A 39 2.05 -18.10 17.44
C TRP A 39 1.58 -17.20 18.61
N TYR A 40 0.94 -16.06 18.34
CA TYR A 40 0.36 -15.22 19.39
C TYR A 40 -0.64 -16.00 20.25
N GLY A 41 -1.49 -16.85 19.68
CA GLY A 41 -2.42 -17.69 20.41
C GLY A 41 -1.69 -18.56 21.45
N GLY A 42 -0.72 -19.36 21.02
CA GLY A 42 0.07 -20.23 21.90
C GLY A 42 0.86 -19.45 22.96
N PHE A 43 1.48 -18.33 22.56
CA PHE A 43 2.23 -17.49 23.48
C PHE A 43 1.36 -16.84 24.58
N TYR A 44 0.19 -16.32 24.22
CA TYR A 44 -0.73 -15.75 25.20
C TYR A 44 -1.34 -16.83 26.12
N ASP A 45 -1.61 -18.04 25.61
CA ASP A 45 -2.05 -19.17 26.41
C ASP A 45 -0.98 -19.55 27.45
N LEU A 46 0.29 -19.54 27.10
CA LEU A 46 1.40 -19.76 28.05
C LEU A 46 1.41 -18.70 29.15
N LEU A 47 1.25 -17.42 28.79
CA LEU A 47 1.23 -16.33 29.76
C LEU A 47 0.01 -16.38 30.69
N GLN A 48 -1.17 -16.69 30.18
CA GLN A 48 -2.40 -16.80 30.98
C GLN A 48 -2.32 -17.96 31.95
N ASN A 49 -1.65 -19.05 31.59
CA ASN A 49 -1.46 -20.24 32.40
C ASN A 49 -0.17 -20.19 33.26
N ALA A 50 0.49 -19.03 33.37
CA ALA A 50 1.75 -18.90 34.12
C ALA A 50 1.64 -19.39 35.60
N ALA A 51 0.47 -19.30 36.23
CA ALA A 51 0.24 -19.81 37.55
C ALA A 51 0.39 -21.35 37.67
N SER A 52 0.23 -22.11 36.59
CA SER A 52 0.41 -23.56 36.59
C SER A 52 1.89 -23.96 36.80
N PHE A 53 2.83 -23.05 36.57
CA PHE A 53 4.27 -23.26 36.80
C PHE A 53 4.75 -22.84 38.18
N SER A 54 3.82 -22.50 39.12
CA SER A 54 4.18 -22.05 40.48
C SER A 54 5.03 -23.05 41.26
N GLU A 55 4.85 -24.36 41.06
CA GLU A 55 5.65 -25.41 41.67
C GLU A 55 7.05 -25.54 41.06
N ASN A 56 7.21 -25.22 39.77
CA ASN A 56 8.50 -25.26 39.08
C ASN A 56 8.65 -24.10 38.09
N PRO A 57 8.94 -22.88 38.60
CA PRO A 57 9.01 -21.67 37.75
C PRO A 57 10.02 -21.75 36.62
N GLN A 58 11.08 -22.55 36.75
CA GLN A 58 12.11 -22.69 35.73
C GLN A 58 11.55 -23.29 34.44
N VAL A 59 10.64 -24.26 34.55
CA VAL A 59 9.97 -24.84 33.35
C VAL A 59 9.19 -23.80 32.59
N GLY A 60 8.47 -22.92 33.26
CA GLY A 60 7.73 -21.82 32.62
C GLY A 60 8.66 -20.81 31.94
N ILE A 61 9.80 -20.49 32.57
CA ILE A 61 10.81 -19.61 32.00
C ILE A 61 11.44 -20.25 30.74
N ASP A 62 11.79 -21.52 30.81
CA ASP A 62 12.40 -22.24 29.67
C ASP A 62 11.41 -22.32 28.49
N GLN A 63 10.13 -22.57 28.74
CA GLN A 63 9.09 -22.54 27.71
C GLN A 63 8.91 -21.14 27.11
N PHE A 64 8.89 -20.11 27.94
CA PHE A 64 8.79 -18.72 27.47
C PHE A 64 9.93 -18.37 26.52
N PHE A 65 11.16 -18.71 26.85
CA PHE A 65 12.28 -18.46 25.95
C PHE A 65 12.28 -19.38 24.74
N ALA A 66 11.79 -20.61 24.85
CA ALA A 66 11.63 -21.52 23.73
C ALA A 66 10.64 -20.94 22.70
N GLU A 67 9.51 -20.43 23.13
CA GLU A 67 8.53 -19.76 22.23
C GLU A 67 9.12 -18.53 21.52
N LEU A 68 10.01 -17.79 22.17
CA LEU A 68 10.56 -16.58 21.60
C LEU A 68 11.74 -16.82 20.65
N ILE A 69 12.75 -17.60 21.08
CA ILE A 69 14.07 -17.59 20.42
C ILE A 69 14.61 -18.99 20.05
N SER A 70 13.88 -20.09 20.32
CA SER A 70 14.35 -21.42 19.98
C SER A 70 14.52 -21.59 18.47
N ILE A 71 15.66 -22.13 18.06
CA ILE A 71 15.92 -22.54 16.68
C ILE A 71 15.70 -24.03 16.45
N GLN A 72 15.15 -24.72 17.46
CA GLN A 72 14.99 -26.17 17.46
C GLN A 72 14.13 -26.68 16.31
N TYR A 73 13.14 -25.90 15.89
CA TYR A 73 12.34 -26.16 14.71
C TYR A 73 13.17 -26.46 13.43
N PHE A 74 14.29 -25.76 13.23
CA PHE A 74 15.20 -26.05 12.13
C PHE A 74 16.08 -27.28 12.36
N LEU A 75 16.43 -27.54 13.63
CA LEU A 75 17.28 -28.66 13.98
C LEU A 75 16.54 -30.00 13.91
N ASP A 76 15.23 -29.97 14.20
CA ASP A 76 14.33 -31.13 14.19
C ASP A 76 13.69 -31.35 12.82
N GLY A 77 14.18 -30.70 11.75
CA GLY A 77 13.72 -30.92 10.38
C GLY A 77 12.34 -30.29 10.06
N PHE A 78 12.01 -29.16 10.68
CA PHE A 78 10.74 -28.43 10.57
C PHE A 78 9.55 -29.12 11.26
N GLU A 79 9.83 -29.92 12.30
CA GLU A 79 8.79 -30.52 13.12
C GLU A 79 8.48 -29.64 14.34
N GLY A 80 7.21 -29.61 14.76
CA GLY A 80 6.72 -28.82 15.89
C GLY A 80 6.31 -27.41 15.55
N SER A 81 6.14 -26.56 16.57
CA SER A 81 5.76 -25.15 16.43
C SER A 81 6.99 -24.26 16.31
N PRO A 82 7.07 -23.39 15.30
CA PRO A 82 8.19 -22.48 15.15
C PRO A 82 8.13 -21.35 16.21
N SER A 83 9.28 -20.98 16.77
CA SER A 83 9.39 -19.82 17.66
C SER A 83 9.20 -18.51 16.89
N PHE A 84 8.96 -17.42 17.63
CA PHE A 84 8.80 -16.09 17.04
C PHE A 84 9.94 -15.70 16.11
N VAL A 85 11.20 -15.89 16.54
CA VAL A 85 12.37 -15.51 15.74
C VAL A 85 12.46 -16.33 14.44
N VAL A 86 12.07 -17.58 14.46
CA VAL A 86 12.06 -18.46 13.27
C VAL A 86 11.10 -17.96 12.20
N ILE A 87 9.98 -17.33 12.61
CA ILE A 87 9.02 -16.76 11.67
C ILE A 87 9.40 -15.30 11.32
N ALA A 88 9.71 -14.49 12.34
CA ALA A 88 9.91 -13.05 12.19
C ALA A 88 11.19 -12.71 11.40
N PHE A 89 12.27 -13.44 11.58
CA PHE A 89 13.52 -13.15 10.89
C PHE A 89 13.42 -13.32 9.37
N PRO A 90 12.94 -14.45 8.84
CA PRO A 90 12.71 -14.60 7.39
C PRO A 90 11.67 -13.59 6.86
N TYR A 91 10.63 -13.27 7.64
CA TYR A 91 9.65 -12.26 7.27
C TYR A 91 10.30 -10.91 7.02
N VAL A 92 11.17 -10.45 7.94
CA VAL A 92 11.86 -9.15 7.80
C VAL A 92 12.77 -9.16 6.57
N LEU A 93 13.55 -10.22 6.35
CA LEU A 93 14.42 -10.35 5.18
C LEU A 93 13.61 -10.30 3.87
N LEU A 94 12.50 -11.04 3.83
CA LEU A 94 11.62 -11.09 2.68
C LEU A 94 10.93 -9.72 2.44
N ALA A 95 10.56 -9.02 3.52
CA ALA A 95 9.97 -7.68 3.42
C ALA A 95 10.97 -6.65 2.86
N ILE A 96 12.24 -6.69 3.31
CA ILE A 96 13.30 -5.84 2.79
C ILE A 96 13.55 -6.15 1.30
N PHE A 97 13.66 -7.43 0.94
CA PHE A 97 13.82 -7.86 -0.44
C PHE A 97 12.65 -7.39 -1.32
N THR A 98 11.42 -7.60 -0.87
CA THR A 98 10.22 -7.20 -1.61
C THR A 98 10.18 -5.69 -1.81
N GLY A 99 10.49 -4.90 -0.78
CA GLY A 99 10.54 -3.44 -0.89
C GLY A 99 11.60 -2.95 -1.87
N TRP A 100 12.78 -3.53 -1.85
CA TRP A 100 13.85 -3.23 -2.80
C TRP A 100 13.47 -3.63 -4.23
N PHE A 101 13.01 -4.85 -4.42
CA PHE A 101 12.65 -5.36 -5.74
C PHE A 101 11.47 -4.61 -6.36
N THR A 102 10.50 -4.18 -5.55
CA THR A 102 9.37 -3.35 -5.98
C THR A 102 9.83 -2.04 -6.64
N ARG A 103 10.82 -1.37 -6.03
CA ARG A 103 11.39 -0.13 -6.59
C ARG A 103 12.05 -0.37 -7.93
N ILE A 104 12.79 -1.47 -8.08
CA ILE A 104 13.39 -1.85 -9.36
C ILE A 104 12.31 -2.17 -10.38
N TYR A 105 11.29 -2.92 -9.99
CA TYR A 105 10.18 -3.27 -10.86
C TYR A 105 9.44 -2.02 -11.38
N GLY A 106 9.16 -1.07 -10.50
CA GLY A 106 8.58 0.23 -10.87
C GLY A 106 9.46 1.03 -11.82
N LEU A 107 10.79 1.03 -11.59
CA LEU A 107 11.75 1.68 -12.49
C LEU A 107 11.77 1.05 -13.88
N ARG A 108 11.75 -0.28 -13.98
CA ARG A 108 11.67 -1.00 -15.27
C ARG A 108 10.35 -0.74 -15.99
N TRP A 109 9.26 -0.67 -15.26
CA TRP A 109 7.98 -0.30 -15.86
C TRP A 109 7.98 1.14 -16.36
N ARG A 110 8.55 2.09 -15.60
CA ARG A 110 8.75 3.47 -16.06
C ARG A 110 9.57 3.53 -17.35
N GLU A 111 10.68 2.79 -17.41
CA GLU A 111 11.54 2.70 -18.60
C GLU A 111 10.74 2.23 -19.81
N ALA A 112 10.00 1.14 -19.69
CA ALA A 112 9.14 0.60 -20.74
C ALA A 112 8.10 1.60 -21.25
N ILE A 113 7.47 2.37 -20.36
CA ILE A 113 6.49 3.39 -20.73
C ILE A 113 7.20 4.54 -21.48
N THR A 114 8.29 5.04 -20.92
CA THR A 114 9.03 6.19 -21.47
C THR A 114 9.49 5.90 -22.89
N PHE A 115 10.14 4.76 -23.11
CA PHE A 115 10.63 4.40 -24.44
C PHE A 115 9.54 3.95 -25.42
N ASN A 116 8.36 3.62 -24.93
CA ASN A 116 7.18 3.42 -25.79
C ASN A 116 6.53 4.74 -26.24
N TYR A 117 6.65 5.82 -25.44
CA TYR A 117 6.07 7.12 -25.76
C TYR A 117 6.98 7.98 -26.64
N ILE A 118 8.30 7.96 -26.45
CA ILE A 118 9.26 8.81 -27.17
C ILE A 118 9.13 8.68 -28.71
N PRO A 119 9.11 7.47 -29.32
CA PRO A 119 8.94 7.35 -30.76
C PRO A 119 7.63 7.98 -31.26
N ARG A 120 6.53 7.73 -30.58
CA ARG A 120 5.22 8.28 -30.94
C ARG A 120 5.18 9.79 -30.85
N TRP A 121 5.85 10.38 -29.87
CA TRP A 121 5.97 11.82 -29.75
C TRP A 121 6.79 12.43 -30.87
N ARG A 122 7.86 11.76 -31.30
CA ARG A 122 8.69 12.20 -32.42
C ARG A 122 7.96 12.17 -33.77
N ASP A 123 6.99 11.28 -33.92
CA ASP A 123 6.21 11.13 -35.17
C ASP A 123 5.05 12.14 -35.25
N VAL A 124 4.81 12.97 -34.23
CA VAL A 124 3.75 14.00 -34.24
C VAL A 124 4.26 15.25 -34.93
N GLU A 125 3.59 15.70 -36.00
CA GLU A 125 3.99 16.84 -36.83
C GLU A 125 3.79 18.21 -36.13
N HIS A 126 2.92 18.29 -35.12
CA HIS A 126 2.65 19.54 -34.41
C HIS A 126 3.22 19.50 -33.00
N GLU A 127 3.68 20.65 -32.53
CA GLU A 127 4.18 20.77 -31.16
C GLU A 127 3.07 20.54 -30.14
N ILE A 128 3.28 19.59 -29.23
CA ILE A 128 2.42 19.34 -28.07
C ILE A 128 3.04 20.05 -26.88
N GLU A 129 2.40 21.12 -26.43
CA GLU A 129 2.85 21.90 -25.26
C GLU A 129 3.03 20.98 -24.04
N GLY A 130 4.22 21.03 -23.44
CA GLY A 130 4.54 20.25 -22.25
C GLY A 130 4.73 18.74 -22.47
N ALA A 131 4.91 18.28 -23.71
CA ALA A 131 5.08 16.85 -24.00
C ALA A 131 6.29 16.23 -23.29
N SER A 132 7.42 16.93 -23.26
CA SER A 132 8.65 16.48 -22.56
C SER A 132 8.41 16.29 -21.05
N GLN A 133 7.74 17.25 -20.42
CA GLN A 133 7.39 17.17 -19.00
C GLN A 133 6.43 16.01 -18.74
N ARG A 134 5.41 15.81 -19.58
CA ARG A 134 4.45 14.70 -19.43
C ARG A 134 5.15 13.35 -19.58
N ILE A 135 6.03 13.18 -20.56
CA ILE A 135 6.79 11.94 -20.74
C ILE A 135 7.67 11.66 -19.51
N GLN A 136 8.30 12.67 -18.95
CA GLN A 136 9.16 12.51 -17.78
C GLN A 136 8.36 12.33 -16.49
N GLU A 137 7.41 13.21 -16.22
CA GLU A 137 6.71 13.30 -14.93
C GLU A 137 5.55 12.29 -14.81
N ASP A 138 4.70 12.19 -15.84
CA ASP A 138 3.54 11.28 -15.78
C ASP A 138 3.98 9.82 -15.78
N CYS A 139 5.02 9.46 -16.54
CA CYS A 139 5.57 8.10 -16.51
C CYS A 139 6.17 7.77 -15.15
N ASN A 140 6.85 8.73 -14.50
CA ASN A 140 7.39 8.54 -13.15
C ASN A 140 6.27 8.44 -12.10
N ARG A 141 5.27 9.30 -12.20
CA ARG A 141 4.11 9.30 -11.29
C ARG A 141 3.33 8.00 -11.38
N PHE A 142 3.07 7.52 -12.60
CA PHE A 142 2.41 6.23 -12.81
C PHE A 142 3.20 5.07 -12.17
N ALA A 143 4.52 5.01 -12.41
CA ALA A 143 5.36 3.96 -11.83
C ALA A 143 5.31 3.98 -10.29
N ARG A 144 5.38 5.16 -9.65
CA ARG A 144 5.24 5.30 -8.20
C ARG A 144 3.88 4.88 -7.66
N ILE A 145 2.80 5.19 -8.39
CA ILE A 145 1.45 4.74 -8.01
C ILE A 145 1.36 3.22 -8.04
N VAL A 146 1.90 2.58 -9.09
CA VAL A 146 1.93 1.12 -9.17
C VAL A 146 2.79 0.52 -8.06
N GLU A 147 3.95 1.12 -7.78
CA GLU A 147 4.84 0.71 -6.69
C GLU A 147 4.15 0.78 -5.32
N SER A 148 3.45 1.86 -5.03
CA SER A 148 2.84 2.07 -3.71
C SER A 148 1.45 1.44 -3.57
N LEU A 149 0.51 1.76 -4.45
CA LEU A 149 -0.87 1.32 -4.34
C LEU A 149 -1.10 -0.08 -4.92
N GLY A 150 -0.43 -0.42 -6.03
CA GLY A 150 -0.64 -1.70 -6.70
C GLY A 150 -0.33 -2.88 -5.77
N LEU A 151 0.81 -2.84 -5.09
CA LEU A 151 1.18 -3.89 -4.14
C LEU A 151 0.34 -3.89 -2.87
N GLN A 152 -0.09 -2.73 -2.38
CA GLN A 152 -0.98 -2.65 -1.22
C GLN A 152 -2.32 -3.31 -1.51
N ILE A 153 -2.90 -3.09 -2.69
CA ILE A 153 -4.15 -3.74 -3.10
C ILE A 153 -3.97 -5.26 -3.18
N VAL A 154 -2.90 -5.74 -3.82
CA VAL A 154 -2.61 -7.18 -3.91
C VAL A 154 -2.43 -7.78 -2.52
N ARG A 155 -1.66 -7.13 -1.64
CA ARG A 155 -1.46 -7.57 -0.25
C ARG A 155 -2.78 -7.61 0.51
N ALA A 156 -3.62 -6.58 0.41
CA ALA A 156 -4.91 -6.52 1.10
C ALA A 156 -5.84 -7.68 0.68
N VAL A 157 -5.92 -7.97 -0.63
CA VAL A 157 -6.70 -9.10 -1.14
C VAL A 157 -6.15 -10.43 -0.64
N MET A 158 -4.83 -10.63 -0.68
CA MET A 158 -4.20 -11.85 -0.17
C MET A 158 -4.42 -12.03 1.33
N THR A 159 -4.29 -10.96 2.11
CA THR A 159 -4.55 -10.97 3.55
C THR A 159 -6.00 -11.35 3.83
N LEU A 160 -6.95 -10.76 3.11
CA LEU A 160 -8.35 -11.11 3.25
C LEU A 160 -8.58 -12.60 3.00
N ILE A 161 -8.05 -13.14 1.90
CA ILE A 161 -8.19 -14.57 1.56
C ILE A 161 -7.57 -15.47 2.62
N ALA A 162 -6.39 -15.09 3.15
CA ALA A 162 -5.67 -15.88 4.15
C ALA A 162 -6.35 -15.88 5.53
N PHE A 163 -6.97 -14.75 5.92
CA PHE A 163 -7.58 -14.61 7.25
C PHE A 163 -9.07 -15.01 7.30
N VAL A 164 -9.76 -15.15 6.16
CA VAL A 164 -11.15 -15.62 6.16
C VAL A 164 -11.33 -16.98 6.84
N PRO A 165 -10.50 -18.02 6.60
CA PRO A 165 -10.60 -19.28 7.33
C PRO A 165 -10.40 -19.11 8.85
N VAL A 166 -9.40 -18.32 9.25
CA VAL A 166 -9.11 -18.05 10.67
C VAL A 166 -10.31 -17.37 11.36
N LEU A 167 -10.90 -16.37 10.71
CA LEU A 167 -12.09 -15.69 11.24
C LEU A 167 -13.30 -16.63 11.29
N TYR A 168 -13.42 -17.55 10.35
CA TYR A 168 -14.50 -18.52 10.32
C TYR A 168 -14.40 -19.47 11.51
N GLU A 169 -13.24 -20.08 11.77
CA GLU A 169 -12.99 -20.95 12.92
C GLU A 169 -13.15 -20.19 14.25
N LEU A 170 -12.75 -18.93 14.30
CA LEU A 170 -12.89 -18.10 15.49
C LEU A 170 -14.36 -17.74 15.77
N SER A 171 -15.21 -17.70 14.73
CA SER A 171 -16.63 -17.38 14.87
C SER A 171 -17.38 -18.36 15.78
N ASP A 172 -16.94 -19.61 15.85
CA ASP A 172 -17.54 -20.63 16.73
C ASP A 172 -17.17 -20.42 18.22
N LYS A 173 -16.13 -19.65 18.48
CA LYS A 173 -15.59 -19.39 19.83
C LYS A 173 -16.02 -18.04 20.42
N VAL A 174 -16.49 -17.12 19.56
CA VAL A 174 -16.83 -15.75 19.96
C VAL A 174 -18.31 -15.48 19.72
N ASP A 175 -19.01 -15.16 20.77
CA ASP A 175 -20.45 -14.89 20.75
C ASP A 175 -20.68 -13.41 20.38
N VAL A 176 -21.05 -13.14 19.14
CA VAL A 176 -21.37 -11.78 18.68
C VAL A 176 -22.87 -11.52 18.86
N PRO A 177 -23.30 -10.62 19.78
CA PRO A 177 -24.69 -10.48 20.19
C PRO A 177 -25.70 -10.25 19.04
N ILE A 178 -25.29 -9.56 17.97
CA ILE A 178 -26.16 -9.22 16.83
C ILE A 178 -26.15 -10.31 15.74
N LEU A 179 -25.11 -11.16 15.71
CA LEU A 179 -24.87 -12.15 14.64
C LEU A 179 -24.83 -13.59 15.18
N ARG A 180 -25.41 -13.82 16.35
CA ARG A 180 -25.31 -15.06 17.15
C ARG A 180 -25.76 -16.31 16.38
N ASP A 181 -26.76 -16.17 15.50
CA ASP A 181 -27.37 -17.27 14.76
C ASP A 181 -26.77 -17.47 13.35
N ILE A 182 -25.71 -16.73 13.02
CA ILE A 182 -25.10 -16.74 11.68
C ILE A 182 -23.76 -17.47 11.76
N GLU A 183 -23.63 -18.58 11.03
CA GLU A 183 -22.34 -19.26 10.84
C GLU A 183 -21.31 -18.31 10.21
N GLY A 184 -20.09 -18.28 10.77
CA GLY A 184 -19.05 -17.36 10.31
C GLY A 184 -19.35 -15.89 10.66
N SER A 185 -20.01 -15.63 11.79
CA SER A 185 -20.43 -14.29 12.23
C SER A 185 -19.34 -13.24 12.17
N LEU A 186 -18.09 -13.57 12.52
CA LEU A 186 -16.95 -12.65 12.45
C LEU A 186 -16.55 -12.31 11.02
N VAL A 187 -16.68 -13.25 10.08
CA VAL A 187 -16.41 -13.00 8.66
C VAL A 187 -17.42 -12.00 8.11
N TRP A 188 -18.72 -12.24 8.36
CA TRP A 188 -19.77 -11.32 7.91
C TRP A 188 -19.68 -9.96 8.57
N GLY A 189 -19.37 -9.90 9.88
CA GLY A 189 -19.16 -8.66 10.61
C GLY A 189 -18.01 -7.85 10.04
N SER A 190 -16.85 -8.48 9.80
CA SER A 190 -15.69 -7.81 9.21
C SER A 190 -15.94 -7.34 7.79
N LEU A 191 -16.66 -8.10 6.96
CA LEU A 191 -17.04 -7.69 5.60
C LEU A 191 -17.98 -6.48 5.62
N VAL A 192 -19.00 -6.48 6.47
CA VAL A 192 -19.94 -5.35 6.59
C VAL A 192 -19.23 -4.09 7.04
N ILE A 193 -18.36 -4.19 8.05
CA ILE A 193 -17.57 -3.05 8.54
C ILE A 193 -16.63 -2.54 7.44
N SER A 194 -15.91 -3.44 6.75
CA SER A 194 -14.95 -3.07 5.71
C SER A 194 -15.64 -2.43 4.50
N ILE A 195 -16.73 -3.02 4.01
CA ILE A 195 -17.48 -2.47 2.87
C ILE A 195 -18.16 -1.16 3.27
N GLY A 196 -18.73 -1.09 4.48
CA GLY A 196 -19.30 0.13 5.02
C GLY A 196 -18.27 1.25 5.15
N GLY A 197 -17.09 0.94 5.68
CA GLY A 197 -15.96 1.87 5.77
C GLY A 197 -15.50 2.38 4.41
N LEU A 198 -15.36 1.49 3.42
CA LEU A 198 -15.02 1.87 2.04
C LEU A 198 -16.09 2.76 1.41
N PHE A 199 -17.36 2.44 1.63
CA PHE A 199 -18.47 3.24 1.09
C PHE A 199 -18.48 4.65 1.70
N ILE A 200 -18.32 4.79 3.01
CA ILE A 200 -18.25 6.09 3.68
C ILE A 200 -16.99 6.85 3.24
N SER A 201 -15.84 6.19 3.17
CA SER A 201 -14.58 6.79 2.68
C SER A 201 -14.75 7.36 1.27
N TRP A 202 -15.41 6.61 0.38
CA TRP A 202 -15.72 7.07 -0.96
C TRP A 202 -16.67 8.28 -0.94
N LEU A 203 -17.71 8.25 -0.12
CA LEU A 203 -18.70 9.33 0.00
C LEU A 203 -18.06 10.62 0.54
N VAL A 204 -17.19 10.53 1.56
CA VAL A 204 -16.47 11.66 2.13
C VAL A 204 -15.38 12.17 1.19
N GLY A 205 -14.67 11.27 0.52
CA GLY A 205 -13.58 11.58 -0.41
C GLY A 205 -14.02 12.00 -1.82
N TRP A 206 -15.29 11.88 -2.17
CA TRP A 206 -15.81 12.09 -3.53
C TRP A 206 -15.35 13.36 -4.22
N LYS A 207 -15.28 14.48 -3.49
CA LYS A 207 -14.90 15.79 -4.04
C LYS A 207 -13.40 16.01 -4.15
N LEU A 208 -12.57 15.22 -3.44
CA LEU A 208 -11.12 15.42 -3.37
C LEU A 208 -10.42 15.35 -4.74
N PRO A 209 -10.72 14.37 -5.63
CA PRO A 209 -10.06 14.31 -6.94
C PRO A 209 -10.32 15.55 -7.80
N GLY A 210 -11.54 16.09 -7.77
CA GLY A 210 -11.90 17.30 -8.52
C GLY A 210 -11.22 18.56 -7.97
N LEU A 211 -11.10 18.67 -6.65
CA LEU A 211 -10.40 19.76 -5.99
C LEU A 211 -8.89 19.71 -6.26
N GLU A 212 -8.31 18.52 -6.21
CA GLU A 212 -6.90 18.28 -6.52
C GLU A 212 -6.59 18.63 -7.99
N TYR A 213 -7.46 18.22 -8.92
CA TYR A 213 -7.32 18.59 -10.33
C TYR A 213 -7.34 20.12 -10.52
N ASN A 214 -8.29 20.84 -9.86
CA ASN A 214 -8.35 22.30 -9.91
C ASN A 214 -7.09 22.93 -9.32
N ASN A 215 -6.55 22.36 -8.25
CA ASN A 215 -5.32 22.83 -7.64
C ASN A 215 -4.13 22.72 -8.60
N GLN A 216 -3.98 21.55 -9.26
CA GLN A 216 -2.94 21.35 -10.28
C GLN A 216 -3.07 22.34 -11.44
N LYS A 217 -4.31 22.71 -11.83
CA LYS A 217 -4.56 23.69 -12.90
C LYS A 217 -4.10 25.10 -12.54
N VAL A 218 -4.39 25.57 -11.32
CA VAL A 218 -3.97 26.92 -10.90
C VAL A 218 -2.46 26.99 -10.64
N GLU A 219 -1.86 25.92 -10.13
CA GLU A 219 -0.39 25.78 -10.02
C GLU A 219 0.30 25.81 -11.40
N ALA A 220 -0.28 25.13 -12.39
CA ALA A 220 0.25 25.14 -13.74
C ALA A 220 0.17 26.53 -14.39
N ALA A 221 -0.89 27.31 -14.13
CA ALA A 221 -1.01 28.68 -14.61
C ALA A 221 0.08 29.59 -13.98
N PHE A 222 0.29 29.51 -12.68
CA PHE A 222 1.34 30.23 -11.98
C PHE A 222 2.73 29.89 -12.50
N ARG A 223 3.01 28.59 -12.66
CA ARG A 223 4.29 28.11 -13.21
C ARG A 223 4.51 28.59 -14.64
N LYS A 224 3.47 28.59 -15.48
CA LYS A 224 3.57 29.02 -16.87
C LYS A 224 4.04 30.48 -16.95
N ASP A 225 3.49 31.37 -16.15
CA ASP A 225 3.85 32.80 -16.10
C ASP A 225 5.32 32.99 -15.64
N LEU A 226 5.77 32.19 -14.65
CA LEU A 226 7.16 32.20 -14.20
C LEU A 226 8.14 31.70 -15.28
N VAL A 227 7.81 30.60 -15.98
CA VAL A 227 8.65 30.05 -17.06
C VAL A 227 8.76 31.04 -18.22
N LEU A 228 7.67 31.68 -18.63
CA LEU A 228 7.71 32.73 -19.64
C LEU A 228 8.53 33.95 -19.17
N GLY A 229 8.50 34.24 -17.89
CA GLY A 229 9.33 35.29 -17.28
C GLY A 229 10.82 34.97 -17.23
N GLU A 230 11.26 33.72 -17.37
CA GLU A 230 12.69 33.39 -17.50
C GLU A 230 13.30 34.00 -18.75
N ASP A 231 12.53 34.00 -19.85
CA ASP A 231 12.94 34.55 -21.15
C ASP A 231 12.63 36.06 -21.28
N ASP A 232 11.48 36.52 -20.74
CA ASP A 232 11.01 37.90 -20.87
C ASP A 232 10.37 38.41 -19.56
N LYS A 233 11.20 38.93 -18.67
CA LYS A 233 10.77 39.48 -17.36
C LYS A 233 9.96 40.79 -17.47
N VAL A 234 10.00 41.46 -18.62
CA VAL A 234 9.30 42.72 -18.83
C VAL A 234 7.82 42.49 -19.07
N ASN A 235 7.49 41.49 -19.89
CA ASN A 235 6.11 41.18 -20.26
C ASN A 235 5.45 40.09 -19.41
N TYR A 236 6.26 39.25 -18.75
CA TYR A 236 5.81 38.14 -17.90
C TYR A 236 6.39 38.27 -16.49
N ALA A 237 5.92 37.46 -15.56
CA ALA A 237 6.32 37.45 -14.15
C ALA A 237 6.11 38.79 -13.44
N ASP A 238 5.12 39.60 -13.86
CA ASP A 238 4.72 40.81 -13.13
C ASP A 238 4.19 40.44 -11.75
N LEU A 239 4.65 41.18 -10.72
CA LEU A 239 4.27 40.92 -9.33
C LEU A 239 2.76 41.02 -9.08
N GLY A 240 2.05 41.88 -9.83
CA GLY A 240 0.59 42.03 -9.73
C GLY A 240 -0.11 40.75 -10.19
N ASN A 241 0.26 40.25 -11.37
CA ASN A 241 -0.27 39.00 -11.96
C ASN A 241 0.08 37.79 -11.12
N LEU A 242 1.33 37.66 -10.68
CA LEU A 242 1.76 36.55 -9.83
C LEU A 242 1.03 36.51 -8.48
N ARG A 243 0.77 37.66 -7.87
CA ARG A 243 -0.06 37.75 -6.66
C ARG A 243 -1.52 37.32 -6.93
N GLY A 244 -2.06 37.65 -8.11
CA GLY A 244 -3.35 37.18 -8.57
C GLY A 244 -3.43 35.67 -8.64
N PHE A 245 -2.50 35.03 -9.37
CA PHE A 245 -2.40 33.57 -9.46
C PHE A 245 -2.21 32.92 -8.09
N PHE A 246 -1.38 33.48 -7.23
CA PHE A 246 -1.17 32.94 -5.88
C PHE A 246 -2.42 33.07 -5.00
N LYS A 247 -3.23 34.09 -5.21
CA LYS A 247 -4.53 34.22 -4.52
C LYS A 247 -5.48 33.09 -4.93
N ASP A 248 -5.48 32.70 -6.21
CA ASP A 248 -6.30 31.59 -6.70
C ASP A 248 -5.76 30.24 -6.16
N ILE A 249 -4.45 30.05 -6.14
CA ILE A 249 -3.80 28.90 -5.49
C ILE A 249 -4.26 28.79 -4.04
N ARG A 250 -4.10 29.86 -3.25
CA ARG A 250 -4.51 29.89 -1.84
C ARG A 250 -5.99 29.54 -1.65
N ARG A 251 -6.86 30.08 -2.49
CA ARG A 251 -8.31 29.81 -2.41
C ARG A 251 -8.64 28.36 -2.70
N ASN A 252 -7.97 27.75 -3.68
CA ASN A 252 -8.18 26.34 -4.02
C ASN A 252 -7.60 25.43 -2.92
N TYR A 253 -6.41 25.71 -2.39
CA TYR A 253 -5.83 24.97 -1.26
C TYR A 253 -6.70 25.03 -0.01
N GLN A 254 -7.27 26.19 0.33
CA GLN A 254 -8.17 26.32 1.47
C GLN A 254 -9.39 25.41 1.33
N ARG A 255 -9.98 25.34 0.12
CA ARG A 255 -11.09 24.41 -0.16
C ARG A 255 -10.66 22.96 -0.09
N LEU A 256 -9.51 22.62 -0.64
CA LEU A 256 -8.96 21.29 -0.62
C LEU A 256 -8.69 20.84 0.82
N TYR A 257 -8.00 21.64 1.63
CA TYR A 257 -7.69 21.33 3.03
C TYR A 257 -8.95 21.18 3.89
N PHE A 258 -9.98 21.99 3.63
CA PHE A 258 -11.25 21.85 4.32
C PHE A 258 -11.92 20.49 4.04
N HIS A 259 -11.85 19.99 2.80
CA HIS A 259 -12.36 18.67 2.47
C HIS A 259 -11.44 17.53 2.96
N TYR A 260 -10.14 17.74 2.98
CA TYR A 260 -9.22 16.80 3.65
C TYR A 260 -9.54 16.68 5.14
N GLY A 261 -9.88 17.77 5.82
CA GLY A 261 -10.28 17.73 7.23
C GLY A 261 -11.45 16.77 7.52
N TYR A 262 -12.45 16.69 6.65
CA TYR A 262 -13.51 15.68 6.78
C TYR A 262 -12.98 14.25 6.54
N PHE A 263 -12.15 14.09 5.55
CA PHE A 263 -11.59 12.78 5.23
C PHE A 263 -10.67 12.30 6.36
N ASP A 264 -9.84 13.16 6.89
CA ASP A 264 -8.94 12.87 8.00
C ASP A 264 -9.72 12.55 9.28
N ALA A 265 -10.79 13.32 9.58
CA ALA A 265 -11.66 13.02 10.71
C ALA A 265 -12.32 11.64 10.59
N TRP A 266 -12.76 11.28 9.39
CA TRP A 266 -13.33 9.97 9.13
C TRP A 266 -12.26 8.86 9.24
N SER A 267 -11.12 8.99 8.55
CA SER A 267 -10.07 7.97 8.55
C SER A 267 -9.53 7.71 9.96
N THR A 268 -9.27 8.80 10.72
CA THR A 268 -8.81 8.68 12.11
C THR A 268 -9.85 8.04 13.04
N SER A 269 -11.15 8.19 12.73
CA SER A 269 -12.22 7.57 13.53
C SER A 269 -12.49 6.12 13.15
N TYR A 270 -12.06 5.71 11.95
CA TYR A 270 -12.26 4.36 11.45
C TYR A 270 -11.10 3.42 11.80
N ASP A 271 -9.86 3.95 11.91
CA ASP A 271 -8.67 3.23 12.37
C ASP A 271 -8.71 2.94 13.87
#